data_bd578900dcf8a9a67cdc64e5db2292a8
#
_entry.id   bd578900dcf8a9a67cdc64e5db2292a8
#
_cell.length_a   1.000
_cell.length_b   1.000
_cell.length_c   1.000
_cell.angle_alpha   90.00
_cell.angle_beta   90.00
_cell.angle_gamma   90.00
#
_symmetry.space_group_name_H-M   'P 1'
#
loop_
_entity.id
_entity.type
_entity.pdbx_description
1 polymer ?
#
loop_
_entity_poly.entity_id
_entity_poly.type
_entity_poly.pdbx_seq_one_letter_code
_entity_poly.pdbx_strand_id
1 'polypeptide(L)'
;MPIFLAILALQVACAVHCARSGRGGSGWIMVILFLPVAGSLAYVVMEVLPNSGAQRHAAKARAKVAQKLDPDKPIRLARDALETAETAANHVRLADALVDRAMWDEAIPHYEQAESKAPGGKDRAIRLKLIKACFEAGRTKRARDMLEALEPSTLQSDKDRASLLLARMLEAEGESARALALYADVGRRLPGAEAQCREAGLLLNLGRRAEAVAPLAEAEKRATRMDRHERAKDADMFAWAAQTLAELRAEGLG
;
A
#
# COMPACT_ATOMS: atom_id res chain seq x y z
N MET A 1 50.40 13.22 7.81
CA MET A 1 50.37 12.19 6.77
C MET A 1 48.97 11.55 6.54
N PRO A 2 48.15 11.03 7.53
CA PRO A 2 46.89 10.34 7.24
C PRO A 2 45.81 11.24 6.61
N ILE A 3 45.72 12.52 6.99
CA ILE A 3 44.69 13.45 6.50
C ILE A 3 44.90 13.76 5.00
N PHE A 4 46.13 13.93 4.56
CA PHE A 4 46.45 14.19 3.14
C PHE A 4 46.07 13.00 2.24
N LEU A 5 46.33 11.78 2.70
CA LEU A 5 45.94 10.56 1.99
C LEU A 5 44.43 10.40 1.91
N ALA A 6 43.69 10.78 2.97
CA ALA A 6 42.23 10.73 2.98
C ALA A 6 41.60 11.74 1.99
N ILE A 7 42.15 12.96 1.93
CA ILE A 7 41.72 13.99 0.96
C ILE A 7 41.96 13.52 -0.48
N LEU A 8 43.16 13.00 -0.74
CA LEU A 8 43.52 12.48 -2.07
C LEU A 8 42.61 11.31 -2.49
N ALA A 9 42.32 10.38 -1.56
CA ALA A 9 41.42 9.26 -1.81
C ALA A 9 39.98 9.74 -2.13
N LEU A 10 39.47 10.75 -1.39
CA LEU A 10 38.16 11.35 -1.66
C LEU A 10 38.12 12.03 -3.03
N GLN A 11 39.16 12.76 -3.38
CA GLN A 11 39.28 13.44 -4.67
C GLN A 11 39.28 12.48 -5.84
N VAL A 12 40.07 11.40 -5.74
CA VAL A 12 40.10 10.32 -6.75
C VAL A 12 38.78 9.64 -6.87
N ALA A 13 38.13 9.32 -5.75
CA ALA A 13 36.79 8.69 -5.75
C ALA A 13 35.72 9.57 -6.44
N CYS A 14 35.71 10.89 -6.15
CA CYS A 14 34.82 11.86 -6.80
C CYS A 14 35.10 11.98 -8.30
N ALA A 15 36.36 12.04 -8.71
CA ALA A 15 36.76 12.13 -10.12
C ALA A 15 36.35 10.83 -10.91
N VAL A 16 36.57 9.65 -10.33
CA VAL A 16 36.18 8.37 -10.93
C VAL A 16 34.63 8.26 -11.01
N HIS A 17 33.95 8.68 -9.97
CA HIS A 17 32.47 8.70 -9.99
C HIS A 17 31.92 9.66 -11.06
N CYS A 18 32.51 10.87 -11.18
CA CYS A 18 32.13 11.83 -12.21
C CYS A 18 32.36 11.27 -13.63
N ALA A 19 33.50 10.64 -13.87
CA ALA A 19 33.82 10.02 -15.16
C ALA A 19 32.88 8.89 -15.52
N ARG A 20 32.55 8.01 -14.56
CA ARG A 20 31.65 6.86 -14.77
C ARG A 20 30.17 7.24 -14.90
N SER A 21 29.73 8.32 -14.28
CA SER A 21 28.35 8.78 -14.35
C SER A 21 27.95 9.43 -15.68
N GLY A 22 28.87 9.52 -16.65
CA GLY A 22 28.64 10.11 -17.97
C GLY A 22 28.44 11.64 -17.96
N ARG A 23 28.60 12.26 -16.80
CA ARG A 23 28.42 13.70 -16.55
C ARG A 23 29.71 14.51 -16.67
N GLY A 24 30.73 13.91 -17.24
CA GLY A 24 32.08 14.53 -17.43
C GLY A 24 32.10 15.79 -18.28
N GLY A 25 31.02 16.14 -19.00
CA GLY A 25 30.90 17.38 -19.76
C GLY A 25 30.58 18.61 -18.93
N SER A 26 30.39 18.51 -17.64
CA SER A 26 29.91 19.58 -16.77
C SER A 26 30.99 20.43 -16.10
N GLY A 27 32.26 20.29 -16.48
CA GLY A 27 33.36 21.02 -15.83
C GLY A 27 33.72 20.60 -14.39
N TRP A 28 32.93 19.64 -13.81
CA TRP A 28 33.13 19.16 -12.45
C TRP A 28 34.51 18.52 -12.21
N ILE A 29 35.10 17.88 -13.22
CA ILE A 29 36.44 17.30 -13.13
C ILE A 29 37.49 18.40 -12.87
N MET A 30 37.35 19.56 -13.56
CA MET A 30 38.20 20.71 -13.34
C MET A 30 38.03 21.29 -11.92
N VAL A 31 36.78 21.42 -11.46
CA VAL A 31 36.51 21.92 -10.11
C VAL A 31 37.09 21.02 -9.03
N ILE A 32 36.97 19.70 -9.17
CA ILE A 32 37.51 18.68 -8.25
C ILE A 32 39.03 18.73 -8.27
N LEU A 33 39.65 18.95 -9.45
CA LEU A 33 41.11 18.96 -9.61
C LEU A 33 41.75 20.22 -9.04
N PHE A 34 41.20 21.41 -9.31
CA PHE A 34 41.74 22.68 -8.87
C PHE A 34 41.41 23.08 -7.43
N LEU A 35 40.29 22.53 -6.88
CA LEU A 35 39.84 22.78 -5.51
C LEU A 35 39.64 21.43 -4.77
N PRO A 36 40.73 20.77 -4.33
CA PRO A 36 40.68 19.39 -3.87
C PRO A 36 39.66 19.09 -2.78
N VAL A 37 39.54 19.93 -1.77
CA VAL A 37 38.59 19.75 -0.66
C VAL A 37 37.24 20.38 -0.98
N ALA A 38 37.25 21.67 -1.35
CA ALA A 38 36.01 22.42 -1.60
C ALA A 38 35.29 21.90 -2.85
N GLY A 39 35.99 21.55 -3.92
CA GLY A 39 35.45 21.01 -5.15
C GLY A 39 34.86 19.60 -4.97
N SER A 40 35.58 18.76 -4.23
CA SER A 40 35.06 17.41 -3.91
C SER A 40 33.82 17.47 -3.02
N LEU A 41 33.80 18.37 -2.03
CA LEU A 41 32.65 18.57 -1.16
C LEU A 41 31.46 19.15 -1.93
N ALA A 42 31.69 20.16 -2.77
CA ALA A 42 30.65 20.75 -3.62
C ALA A 42 30.07 19.71 -4.60
N TYR A 43 30.92 18.88 -5.20
CA TYR A 43 30.49 17.80 -6.08
C TYR A 43 29.60 16.77 -5.33
N VAL A 44 30.02 16.36 -4.14
CA VAL A 44 29.22 15.43 -3.32
C VAL A 44 27.85 16.04 -2.96
N VAL A 45 27.84 17.31 -2.54
CA VAL A 45 26.62 18.00 -2.10
C VAL A 45 25.68 18.27 -3.27
N MET A 46 26.20 18.71 -4.42
CA MET A 46 25.38 19.16 -5.56
C MET A 46 25.01 18.03 -6.54
N GLU A 47 25.84 16.99 -6.65
CA GLU A 47 25.67 15.95 -7.67
C GLU A 47 25.42 14.57 -7.09
N VAL A 48 26.15 14.16 -6.04
CA VAL A 48 26.03 12.83 -5.46
C VAL A 48 24.85 12.74 -4.49
N LEU A 49 24.70 13.69 -3.56
CA LEU A 49 23.61 13.73 -2.59
C LEU A 49 22.22 13.87 -3.23
N PRO A 50 21.96 14.76 -4.22
CA PRO A 50 20.65 14.84 -4.87
C PRO A 50 20.27 13.57 -5.62
N ASN A 51 21.23 12.87 -6.19
CA ASN A 51 21.02 11.64 -6.95
C ASN A 51 21.13 10.37 -6.09
N SER A 52 21.53 10.49 -4.83
CA SER A 52 21.58 9.36 -3.91
C SER A 52 20.18 8.99 -3.42
N GLY A 53 19.90 7.69 -3.26
CA GLY A 53 18.66 7.21 -2.68
C GLY A 53 18.35 7.79 -1.29
N ALA A 54 19.34 8.35 -0.60
CA ALA A 54 19.21 8.97 0.71
C ALA A 54 18.21 10.14 0.74
N GLN A 55 18.17 10.99 -0.29
CA GLN A 55 17.17 12.07 -0.37
C GLN A 55 15.75 11.51 -0.57
N ARG A 56 15.60 10.45 -1.36
CA ARG A 56 14.31 9.78 -1.51
C ARG A 56 13.84 9.16 -0.19
N HIS A 57 14.76 8.58 0.58
CA HIS A 57 14.46 8.05 1.92
C HIS A 57 14.15 9.17 2.92
N ALA A 58 14.90 10.27 2.91
CA ALA A 58 14.62 11.43 3.74
C ALA A 58 13.30 12.12 3.38
N ALA A 59 12.99 12.26 2.09
CA ALA A 59 11.71 12.79 1.62
C ALA A 59 10.52 11.89 2.03
N LYS A 60 10.67 10.56 1.89
CA LYS A 60 9.66 9.59 2.37
C LYS A 60 9.49 9.63 3.90
N ALA A 61 10.59 9.76 4.64
CA ALA A 61 10.53 9.89 6.10
C ALA A 61 9.84 11.19 6.52
N ARG A 62 10.19 12.32 5.89
CA ARG A 62 9.52 13.61 6.11
C ARG A 62 8.04 13.56 5.76
N ALA A 63 7.67 12.92 4.63
CA ALA A 63 6.28 12.74 4.23
C ALA A 63 5.50 11.91 5.26
N LYS A 64 6.08 10.82 5.79
CA LYS A 64 5.45 10.02 6.85
C LYS A 64 5.27 10.82 8.15
N VAL A 65 6.26 11.63 8.53
CA VAL A 65 6.15 12.50 9.71
C VAL A 65 5.10 13.58 9.47
N ALA A 66 5.10 14.22 8.30
CA ALA A 66 4.10 15.22 7.94
C ALA A 66 2.67 14.62 7.92
N GLN A 67 2.50 13.39 7.42
CA GLN A 67 1.23 12.68 7.44
C GLN A 67 0.75 12.35 8.87
N LYS A 68 1.68 12.05 9.80
CA LYS A 68 1.35 11.84 11.21
C LYS A 68 0.99 13.16 11.92
N LEU A 69 1.62 14.26 11.54
CA LEU A 69 1.37 15.59 12.12
C LEU A 69 0.07 16.21 11.58
N ASP A 70 -0.28 15.92 10.35
CA ASP A 70 -1.47 16.46 9.68
C ASP A 70 -2.15 15.35 8.85
N PRO A 71 -2.86 14.44 9.52
CA PRO A 71 -3.49 13.30 8.88
C PRO A 71 -4.66 13.70 7.97
N ASP A 72 -5.23 14.88 8.13
CA ASP A 72 -6.38 15.36 7.34
C ASP A 72 -5.96 16.19 6.11
N LYS A 73 -4.65 16.42 5.93
CA LYS A 73 -4.13 17.09 4.74
C LYS A 73 -4.60 16.49 3.41
N PRO A 74 -4.62 15.15 3.22
CA PRO A 74 -5.15 14.55 2.00
C PRO A 74 -6.62 14.92 1.72
N ILE A 75 -7.44 14.98 2.77
CA ILE A 75 -8.87 15.36 2.66
C ILE A 75 -9.00 16.81 2.20
N ARG A 76 -8.25 17.75 2.84
CA ARG A 76 -8.28 19.17 2.44
C ARG A 76 -7.85 19.34 0.99
N LEU A 77 -6.72 18.76 0.59
CA LEU A 77 -6.26 18.84 -0.80
C LEU A 77 -7.23 18.21 -1.81
N ALA A 78 -7.95 17.17 -1.41
CA ALA A 78 -8.96 16.56 -2.25
C ALA A 78 -10.23 17.43 -2.36
N ARG A 79 -10.62 18.13 -1.27
CA ARG A 79 -11.71 19.13 -1.30
C ARG A 79 -11.37 20.31 -2.20
N ASP A 80 -10.18 20.90 -2.06
CA ASP A 80 -9.72 22.00 -2.92
C ASP A 80 -9.72 21.59 -4.40
N ALA A 81 -9.29 20.36 -4.70
CA ALA A 81 -9.33 19.83 -6.07
C ALA A 81 -10.77 19.64 -6.58
N LEU A 82 -11.69 19.23 -5.71
CA LEU A 82 -13.10 19.08 -6.06
C LEU A 82 -13.78 20.44 -6.29
N GLU A 83 -13.46 21.46 -5.48
CA GLU A 83 -13.92 22.84 -5.69
C GLU A 83 -13.42 23.43 -7.03
N THR A 84 -12.18 23.08 -7.42
CA THR A 84 -11.61 23.53 -8.70
C THR A 84 -12.28 22.85 -9.90
N ALA A 85 -12.57 21.55 -9.80
CA ALA A 85 -13.20 20.78 -10.87
C ALA A 85 -13.99 19.60 -10.29
N GLU A 86 -15.30 19.64 -10.46
CA GLU A 86 -16.21 18.59 -9.97
C GLU A 86 -16.26 17.40 -10.93
N THR A 87 -15.21 16.59 -10.92
CA THR A 87 -15.04 15.42 -11.77
C THR A 87 -15.21 14.11 -11.00
N ALA A 88 -15.53 13.00 -11.70
CA ALA A 88 -15.55 11.66 -11.10
C ALA A 88 -14.24 11.33 -10.39
N ALA A 89 -13.09 11.69 -11.00
CA ALA A 89 -11.76 11.42 -10.42
C ALA A 89 -11.53 12.18 -9.10
N ASN A 90 -11.97 13.44 -9.00
CA ASN A 90 -11.82 14.23 -7.77
C ASN A 90 -12.78 13.76 -6.68
N HIS A 91 -13.99 13.31 -7.01
CA HIS A 91 -14.88 12.63 -6.06
C HIS A 91 -14.25 11.35 -5.53
N VAL A 92 -13.69 10.48 -6.40
CA VAL A 92 -12.96 9.28 -5.96
C VAL A 92 -11.80 9.63 -5.04
N ARG A 93 -11.00 10.67 -5.39
CA ARG A 93 -9.87 11.11 -4.57
C ARG A 93 -10.30 11.54 -3.17
N LEU A 94 -11.40 12.29 -3.06
CA LEU A 94 -11.92 12.71 -1.75
C LEU A 94 -12.48 11.53 -0.98
N ALA A 95 -13.26 10.67 -1.62
CA ALA A 95 -13.78 9.45 -0.98
C ALA A 95 -12.66 8.52 -0.49
N ASP A 96 -11.61 8.30 -1.30
CA ASP A 96 -10.44 7.50 -0.89
C ASP A 96 -9.74 8.12 0.33
N ALA A 97 -9.56 9.44 0.37
CA ALA A 97 -8.95 10.14 1.51
C ALA A 97 -9.80 10.05 2.78
N LEU A 98 -11.13 10.06 2.65
CA LEU A 98 -12.05 9.86 3.78
C LEU A 98 -12.01 8.41 4.28
N VAL A 99 -11.95 7.44 3.36
CA VAL A 99 -11.79 6.01 3.68
C VAL A 99 -10.50 5.74 4.45
N ASP A 100 -9.39 6.38 4.08
CA ASP A 100 -8.11 6.27 4.81
C ASP A 100 -8.21 6.76 6.27
N ARG A 101 -9.23 7.54 6.59
CA ARG A 101 -9.57 8.03 7.93
C ARG A 101 -10.75 7.29 8.57
N ALA A 102 -11.21 6.21 7.97
CA ALA A 102 -12.40 5.46 8.38
C ALA A 102 -13.70 6.30 8.46
N MET A 103 -13.76 7.39 7.70
CA MET A 103 -14.94 8.29 7.61
C MET A 103 -15.88 7.76 6.51
N TRP A 104 -16.40 6.55 6.74
CA TRP A 104 -17.12 5.78 5.72
C TRP A 104 -18.42 6.47 5.28
N ASP A 105 -19.19 7.03 6.21
CA ASP A 105 -20.45 7.70 5.91
C ASP A 105 -20.27 8.95 5.05
N GLU A 106 -19.17 9.68 5.24
CA GLU A 106 -18.84 10.82 4.40
C GLU A 106 -18.29 10.39 3.02
N ALA A 107 -17.59 9.26 2.95
CA ALA A 107 -17.05 8.76 1.69
C ALA A 107 -18.13 8.26 0.72
N ILE A 108 -19.22 7.67 1.22
CA ILE A 108 -20.29 7.07 0.42
C ILE A 108 -20.88 8.05 -0.60
N PRO A 109 -21.35 9.27 -0.24
CA PRO A 109 -21.91 10.19 -1.22
C PRO A 109 -20.92 10.62 -2.30
N HIS A 110 -19.64 10.70 -1.98
CA HIS A 110 -18.62 11.02 -2.96
C HIS A 110 -18.38 9.86 -3.95
N TYR A 111 -18.41 8.61 -3.53
CA TYR A 111 -18.39 7.49 -4.47
C TYR A 111 -19.66 7.43 -5.33
N GLU A 112 -20.83 7.75 -4.80
CA GLU A 112 -22.09 7.83 -5.57
C GLU A 112 -22.01 8.91 -6.65
N GLN A 113 -21.49 10.10 -6.30
CA GLN A 113 -21.25 11.17 -7.27
C GLN A 113 -20.20 10.78 -8.31
N ALA A 114 -19.13 10.10 -7.90
CA ALA A 114 -18.12 9.61 -8.82
C ALA A 114 -18.72 8.61 -9.83
N GLU A 115 -19.56 7.70 -9.37
CA GLU A 115 -20.23 6.71 -10.21
C GLU A 115 -21.17 7.39 -11.22
N SER A 116 -21.98 8.37 -10.78
CA SER A 116 -22.91 9.10 -11.66
C SER A 116 -22.20 9.91 -12.74
N LYS A 117 -21.00 10.42 -12.45
CA LYS A 117 -20.17 11.21 -13.37
C LYS A 117 -19.22 10.37 -14.21
N ALA A 118 -19.08 9.08 -13.92
CA ALA A 118 -18.22 8.18 -14.70
C ALA A 118 -18.78 7.98 -16.12
N PRO A 119 -17.93 7.88 -17.14
CA PRO A 119 -18.38 7.60 -18.49
C PRO A 119 -19.21 6.32 -18.55
N GLY A 120 -20.45 6.42 -19.05
CA GLY A 120 -21.40 5.30 -19.10
C GLY A 120 -22.09 4.97 -17.76
N GLY A 121 -21.85 5.72 -16.68
CA GLY A 121 -22.53 5.57 -15.40
C GLY A 121 -22.28 4.27 -14.65
N LYS A 122 -21.27 3.48 -15.06
CA LYS A 122 -21.02 2.12 -14.56
C LYS A 122 -19.52 1.79 -14.45
N ASP A 123 -18.79 2.55 -13.65
CA ASP A 123 -17.41 2.17 -13.34
C ASP A 123 -17.41 1.11 -12.21
N ARG A 124 -17.09 -0.13 -12.61
CA ARG A 124 -17.05 -1.27 -11.69
C ARG A 124 -16.06 -1.07 -10.52
N ALA A 125 -14.94 -0.41 -10.76
CA ALA A 125 -13.95 -0.16 -9.71
C ALA A 125 -14.49 0.83 -8.67
N ILE A 126 -15.19 1.87 -9.10
CA ILE A 126 -15.88 2.82 -8.22
C ILE A 126 -17.00 2.10 -7.47
N ARG A 127 -17.78 1.29 -8.17
CA ARG A 127 -18.88 0.51 -7.56
C ARG A 127 -18.37 -0.43 -6.46
N LEU A 128 -17.28 -1.15 -6.66
CA LEU A 128 -16.68 -2.01 -5.63
C LEU A 128 -16.18 -1.21 -4.41
N LYS A 129 -15.64 -0.02 -4.63
CA LYS A 129 -15.25 0.89 -3.53
C LYS A 129 -16.47 1.36 -2.74
N LEU A 130 -17.55 1.74 -3.43
CA LEU A 130 -18.81 2.13 -2.80
C LEU A 130 -19.41 0.99 -1.98
N ILE A 131 -19.47 -0.22 -2.54
CA ILE A 131 -19.95 -1.42 -1.83
C ILE A 131 -19.13 -1.66 -0.56
N LYS A 132 -17.78 -1.57 -0.66
CA LYS A 132 -16.90 -1.70 0.50
C LYS A 132 -17.18 -0.62 1.54
N ALA A 133 -17.33 0.65 1.14
CA ALA A 133 -17.62 1.74 2.04
C ALA A 133 -18.98 1.54 2.75
N CYS A 134 -20.02 1.11 2.03
CA CYS A 134 -21.30 0.77 2.63
C CYS A 134 -21.20 -0.37 3.66
N PHE A 135 -20.42 -1.40 3.37
CA PHE A 135 -20.19 -2.50 4.30
C PHE A 135 -19.47 -2.05 5.57
N GLU A 136 -18.38 -1.29 5.42
CA GLU A 136 -17.60 -0.76 6.55
C GLU A 136 -18.40 0.25 7.41
N ALA A 137 -19.35 0.96 6.80
CA ALA A 137 -20.30 1.83 7.50
C ALA A 137 -21.44 1.05 8.22
N GLY A 138 -21.39 -0.29 8.24
CA GLY A 138 -22.44 -1.11 8.85
C GLY A 138 -23.72 -1.25 8.01
N ARG A 139 -23.73 -0.73 6.77
CA ARG A 139 -24.87 -0.84 5.85
C ARG A 139 -24.82 -2.16 5.08
N THR A 140 -24.69 -3.28 5.80
CA THR A 140 -24.41 -4.62 5.23
C THR A 140 -25.44 -5.04 4.21
N LYS A 141 -26.75 -4.88 4.51
CA LYS A 141 -27.82 -5.23 3.57
C LYS A 141 -27.66 -4.46 2.24
N ARG A 142 -27.49 -3.13 2.31
CA ARG A 142 -27.29 -2.31 1.11
C ARG A 142 -26.08 -2.77 0.31
N ALA A 143 -24.94 -3.00 0.99
CA ALA A 143 -23.72 -3.47 0.36
C ALA A 143 -23.94 -4.84 -0.33
N ARG A 144 -24.70 -5.73 0.29
CA ARG A 144 -25.06 -7.04 -0.25
C ARG A 144 -25.90 -6.91 -1.52
N ASP A 145 -27.00 -6.15 -1.44
CA ASP A 145 -27.90 -5.93 -2.58
C ASP A 145 -27.13 -5.32 -3.78
N MET A 146 -26.22 -4.38 -3.52
CA MET A 146 -25.38 -3.77 -4.55
C MET A 146 -24.36 -4.76 -5.13
N LEU A 147 -23.81 -5.66 -4.32
CA LEU A 147 -22.86 -6.69 -4.79
C LEU A 147 -23.55 -7.74 -5.65
N GLU A 148 -24.75 -8.16 -5.28
CA GLU A 148 -25.56 -9.11 -6.04
C GLU A 148 -26.06 -8.54 -7.38
N ALA A 149 -26.36 -7.23 -7.41
CA ALA A 149 -26.71 -6.49 -8.63
C ALA A 149 -25.50 -6.16 -9.52
N LEU A 150 -24.29 -6.51 -9.09
CA LEU A 150 -23.09 -6.20 -9.84
C LEU A 150 -22.94 -7.13 -11.06
N GLU A 151 -22.92 -6.57 -12.25
CA GLU A 151 -22.75 -7.34 -13.49
C GLU A 151 -21.48 -8.22 -13.44
N PRO A 152 -21.53 -9.45 -13.98
CA PRO A 152 -20.36 -10.32 -14.02
C PRO A 152 -19.17 -9.67 -14.74
N SER A 153 -17.98 -9.74 -14.15
CA SER A 153 -16.76 -9.27 -14.79
C SER A 153 -16.12 -10.37 -15.63
N THR A 154 -15.46 -9.99 -16.71
CA THR A 154 -14.56 -10.88 -17.45
C THR A 154 -13.18 -10.99 -16.78
N LEU A 155 -12.79 -9.96 -16.00
CA LEU A 155 -11.51 -9.91 -15.30
C LEU A 155 -11.53 -10.73 -14.02
N GLN A 156 -10.62 -11.69 -13.90
CA GLN A 156 -10.50 -12.54 -12.71
C GLN A 156 -10.22 -11.72 -11.43
N SER A 157 -9.36 -10.70 -11.53
CA SER A 157 -9.04 -9.82 -10.40
C SER A 157 -10.26 -9.12 -9.80
N ASP A 158 -11.23 -8.75 -10.64
CA ASP A 158 -12.46 -8.11 -10.18
C ASP A 158 -13.43 -9.11 -9.55
N LYS A 159 -13.48 -10.34 -10.10
CA LYS A 159 -14.23 -11.45 -9.49
C LYS A 159 -13.68 -11.76 -8.11
N ASP A 160 -12.37 -11.86 -7.98
CA ASP A 160 -11.72 -12.19 -6.71
C ASP A 160 -11.92 -11.08 -5.66
N ARG A 161 -11.88 -9.80 -6.05
CA ARG A 161 -12.20 -8.69 -5.13
C ARG A 161 -13.65 -8.71 -4.69
N ALA A 162 -14.59 -8.98 -5.59
CA ALA A 162 -16.00 -9.11 -5.27
C ALA A 162 -16.23 -10.31 -4.33
N SER A 163 -15.59 -11.45 -4.59
CA SER A 163 -15.66 -12.65 -3.74
C SER A 163 -15.06 -12.43 -2.37
N LEU A 164 -13.94 -11.70 -2.25
CA LEU A 164 -13.36 -11.32 -0.96
C LEU A 164 -14.34 -10.47 -0.14
N LEU A 165 -14.99 -9.50 -0.79
CA LEU A 165 -15.98 -8.65 -0.13
C LEU A 165 -17.22 -9.45 0.30
N LEU A 166 -17.68 -10.40 -0.54
CA LEU A 166 -18.76 -11.32 -0.20
C LEU A 166 -18.39 -12.20 1.00
N ALA A 167 -17.16 -12.73 1.04
CA ALA A 167 -16.68 -13.54 2.16
C ALA A 167 -16.74 -12.77 3.48
N ARG A 168 -16.35 -11.47 3.47
CA ARG A 168 -16.42 -10.60 4.64
C ARG A 168 -17.86 -10.33 5.10
N MET A 169 -18.79 -10.19 4.17
CA MET A 169 -20.20 -10.02 4.50
C MET A 169 -20.77 -11.30 5.11
N LEU A 170 -20.46 -12.47 4.54
CA LEU A 170 -20.86 -13.77 5.07
C LEU A 170 -20.28 -14.04 6.47
N GLU A 171 -19.03 -13.64 6.71
CA GLU A 171 -18.40 -13.70 8.03
C GLU A 171 -19.20 -12.86 9.05
N ALA A 172 -19.55 -11.62 8.69
CA ALA A 172 -20.33 -10.73 9.54
C ALA A 172 -21.77 -11.22 9.79
N GLU A 173 -22.34 -11.98 8.84
CA GLU A 173 -23.65 -12.62 8.94
C GLU A 173 -23.61 -13.96 9.70
N GLY A 174 -22.42 -14.44 10.09
CA GLY A 174 -22.23 -15.72 10.79
C GLY A 174 -22.21 -16.95 9.88
N GLU A 175 -22.24 -16.75 8.56
CA GLU A 175 -22.16 -17.85 7.58
C GLU A 175 -20.69 -18.33 7.38
N SER A 176 -20.08 -18.73 8.49
CA SER A 176 -18.64 -19.00 8.58
C SER A 176 -18.14 -20.05 7.59
N ALA A 177 -18.90 -21.11 7.34
CA ALA A 177 -18.49 -22.16 6.40
C ALA A 177 -18.35 -21.64 4.95
N ARG A 178 -19.29 -20.79 4.52
CA ARG A 178 -19.26 -20.18 3.19
C ARG A 178 -18.15 -19.11 3.09
N ALA A 179 -17.98 -18.33 4.16
CA ALA A 179 -16.91 -17.33 4.23
C ALA A 179 -15.53 -17.99 4.11
N LEU A 180 -15.27 -19.07 4.87
CA LEU A 180 -14.00 -19.83 4.81
C LEU A 180 -13.75 -20.40 3.40
N ALA A 181 -14.75 -20.98 2.75
CA ALA A 181 -14.59 -21.49 1.40
C ALA A 181 -14.18 -20.40 0.39
N LEU A 182 -14.77 -19.21 0.50
CA LEU A 182 -14.41 -18.06 -0.35
C LEU A 182 -13.02 -17.51 -0.01
N TYR A 183 -12.68 -17.36 1.27
CA TYR A 183 -11.32 -16.89 1.66
C TYR A 183 -10.24 -17.84 1.15
N ALA A 184 -10.41 -19.15 1.32
CA ALA A 184 -9.48 -20.15 0.82
C ALA A 184 -9.35 -20.11 -0.71
N ASP A 185 -10.45 -19.89 -1.44
CA ASP A 185 -10.46 -19.81 -2.89
C ASP A 185 -9.75 -18.54 -3.40
N VAL A 186 -10.17 -17.36 -2.94
CA VAL A 186 -9.56 -16.09 -3.38
C VAL A 186 -8.15 -15.90 -2.85
N GLY A 187 -7.85 -16.45 -1.68
CA GLY A 187 -6.54 -16.40 -1.07
C GLY A 187 -5.43 -16.99 -1.93
N ARG A 188 -5.74 -17.92 -2.82
CA ARG A 188 -4.76 -18.47 -3.78
C ARG A 188 -4.38 -17.50 -4.90
N ARG A 189 -5.25 -16.55 -5.24
CA ARG A 189 -5.12 -15.68 -6.42
C ARG A 189 -4.87 -14.22 -6.10
N LEU A 190 -5.50 -13.70 -5.04
CA LEU A 190 -5.31 -12.30 -4.65
C LEU A 190 -3.91 -12.06 -4.10
N PRO A 191 -3.26 -10.97 -4.50
CA PRO A 191 -2.04 -10.52 -3.85
C PRO A 191 -2.33 -10.00 -2.43
N GLY A 192 -1.29 -9.99 -1.58
CA GLY A 192 -1.40 -9.49 -0.21
C GLY A 192 -1.74 -10.56 0.81
N ALA A 193 -2.05 -10.14 2.03
CA ALA A 193 -2.28 -11.02 3.18
C ALA A 193 -3.75 -11.09 3.60
N GLU A 194 -4.62 -10.21 3.09
CA GLU A 194 -5.96 -10.02 3.66
C GLU A 194 -6.78 -11.33 3.69
N ALA A 195 -6.83 -12.06 2.59
CA ALA A 195 -7.65 -13.27 2.52
C ALA A 195 -7.18 -14.35 3.50
N GLN A 196 -5.85 -14.60 3.56
CA GLN A 196 -5.27 -15.59 4.47
C GLN A 196 -5.41 -15.18 5.93
N CYS A 197 -5.19 -13.91 6.25
CA CYS A 197 -5.34 -13.42 7.62
C CYS A 197 -6.80 -13.50 8.09
N ARG A 198 -7.76 -13.20 7.22
CA ARG A 198 -9.18 -13.34 7.56
C ARG A 198 -9.61 -14.79 7.70
N GLU A 199 -9.16 -15.68 6.80
CA GLU A 199 -9.38 -17.12 6.91
C GLU A 199 -8.86 -17.65 8.25
N ALA A 200 -7.62 -17.33 8.58
CA ALA A 200 -7.00 -17.75 9.84
C ALA A 200 -7.74 -17.16 11.05
N GLY A 201 -8.07 -15.86 11.04
CA GLY A 201 -8.80 -15.20 12.11
C GLY A 201 -10.17 -15.85 12.35
N LEU A 202 -10.90 -16.15 11.30
CA LEU A 202 -12.20 -16.83 11.39
C LEU A 202 -12.05 -18.27 11.94
N LEU A 203 -11.03 -19.02 11.50
CA LEU A 203 -10.74 -20.36 12.02
C LEU A 203 -10.38 -20.30 13.51
N LEU A 204 -9.59 -19.34 13.95
CA LEU A 204 -9.25 -19.14 15.36
C LEU A 204 -10.51 -18.81 16.19
N ASN A 205 -11.38 -17.94 15.70
CA ASN A 205 -12.64 -17.58 16.36
C ASN A 205 -13.59 -18.79 16.50
N LEU A 206 -13.51 -19.73 15.56
CA LEU A 206 -14.27 -21.00 15.60
C LEU A 206 -13.59 -22.10 16.44
N GLY A 207 -12.45 -21.82 17.08
CA GLY A 207 -11.68 -22.80 17.85
C GLY A 207 -10.90 -23.82 17.00
N ARG A 208 -10.87 -23.65 15.66
CA ARG A 208 -10.22 -24.55 14.68
C ARG A 208 -8.73 -24.19 14.52
N ARG A 209 -8.00 -24.16 15.64
CA ARG A 209 -6.63 -23.63 15.71
C ARG A 209 -5.63 -24.34 14.79
N ALA A 210 -5.74 -25.67 14.70
CA ALA A 210 -4.85 -26.47 13.85
C ALA A 210 -5.00 -26.10 12.35
N GLU A 211 -6.22 -25.78 11.93
CA GLU A 211 -6.49 -25.42 10.53
C GLU A 211 -6.03 -23.99 10.19
N ALA A 212 -5.92 -23.11 11.18
CA ALA A 212 -5.41 -21.76 10.99
C ALA A 212 -3.91 -21.70 10.62
N VAL A 213 -3.16 -22.77 10.91
CA VAL A 213 -1.72 -22.85 10.61
C VAL A 213 -1.44 -22.71 9.11
N ALA A 214 -2.20 -23.38 8.27
CA ALA A 214 -1.97 -23.39 6.82
C ALA A 214 -2.10 -21.98 6.17
N PRO A 215 -3.19 -21.22 6.35
CA PRO A 215 -3.31 -19.87 5.80
C PRO A 215 -2.28 -18.89 6.39
N LEU A 216 -1.92 -19.02 7.68
CA LEU A 216 -0.88 -18.19 8.29
C LEU A 216 0.51 -18.47 7.70
N ALA A 217 0.85 -19.74 7.48
CA ALA A 217 2.11 -20.13 6.86
C ALA A 217 2.20 -19.64 5.39
N GLU A 218 1.07 -19.65 4.66
CA GLU A 218 1.05 -19.10 3.32
C GLU A 218 1.21 -17.56 3.32
N ALA A 219 0.62 -16.85 4.30
CA ALA A 219 0.84 -15.43 4.46
C ALA A 219 2.32 -15.11 4.77
N GLU A 220 2.96 -15.86 5.68
CA GLU A 220 4.39 -15.74 5.99
C GLU A 220 5.26 -15.95 4.73
N LYS A 221 5.00 -17.01 3.96
CA LYS A 221 5.69 -17.33 2.72
C LYS A 221 5.53 -16.23 1.66
N ARG A 222 4.35 -15.61 1.57
CA ARG A 222 4.13 -14.46 0.68
C ARG A 222 4.93 -13.24 1.09
N ALA A 223 4.96 -12.93 2.39
CA ALA A 223 5.75 -11.82 2.91
C ALA A 223 7.23 -11.88 2.51
N THR A 224 7.80 -13.11 2.40
CA THR A 224 9.20 -13.30 1.98
C THR A 224 9.42 -13.11 0.48
N ARG A 225 8.37 -13.32 -0.35
CA ARG A 225 8.45 -13.23 -1.82
C ARG A 225 8.10 -11.85 -2.37
N MET A 226 7.33 -11.08 -1.61
CA MET A 226 6.91 -9.73 -2.00
C MET A 226 8.06 -8.72 -1.86
N ASP A 227 8.08 -7.74 -2.76
CA ASP A 227 8.99 -6.63 -2.58
C ASP A 227 8.64 -5.79 -1.34
N ARG A 228 9.63 -5.01 -0.87
CA ARG A 228 9.48 -4.22 0.36
C ARG A 228 8.32 -3.21 0.30
N HIS A 229 8.03 -2.69 -0.89
CA HIS A 229 7.01 -1.65 -1.06
C HIS A 229 5.60 -2.25 -1.02
N GLU A 230 5.40 -3.37 -1.70
CA GLU A 230 4.14 -4.12 -1.68
C GLU A 230 3.84 -4.65 -0.28
N ARG A 231 4.82 -5.30 0.35
CA ARG A 231 4.68 -5.81 1.72
C ARG A 231 4.34 -4.72 2.74
N ALA A 232 4.81 -3.48 2.53
CA ALA A 232 4.53 -2.38 3.45
C ALA A 232 3.05 -1.95 3.48
N LYS A 233 2.24 -2.34 2.49
CA LYS A 233 0.80 -2.03 2.45
C LYS A 233 0.03 -2.87 3.47
N ASP A 234 0.44 -4.13 3.65
CA ASP A 234 -0.21 -5.10 4.53
C ASP A 234 0.71 -5.46 5.73
N ALA A 235 1.62 -4.55 6.12
CA ALA A 235 2.67 -4.83 7.10
C ALA A 235 2.11 -5.34 8.43
N ASP A 236 1.02 -4.74 8.91
CA ASP A 236 0.38 -5.11 10.17
C ASP A 236 -0.26 -6.51 10.08
N MET A 237 -0.87 -6.85 8.95
CA MET A 237 -1.44 -8.18 8.71
C MET A 237 -0.35 -9.25 8.65
N PHE A 238 0.76 -8.98 7.96
CA PHE A 238 1.90 -9.90 7.92
C PHE A 238 2.56 -10.08 9.29
N ALA A 239 2.68 -9.00 10.08
CA ALA A 239 3.21 -9.06 11.45
C ALA A 239 2.29 -9.89 12.35
N TRP A 240 0.98 -9.66 12.30
CA TRP A 240 -0.01 -10.45 13.02
C TRP A 240 0.05 -11.94 12.63
N ALA A 241 0.09 -12.23 11.33
CA ALA A 241 0.16 -13.61 10.84
C ALA A 241 1.41 -14.34 11.35
N ALA A 242 2.58 -13.68 11.29
CA ALA A 242 3.84 -14.27 11.76
C ALA A 242 3.84 -14.52 13.28
N GLN A 243 3.33 -13.56 14.06
CA GLN A 243 3.20 -13.70 15.51
C GLN A 243 2.26 -14.85 15.86
N THR A 244 1.06 -14.86 15.30
CA THR A 244 0.04 -15.89 15.58
C THR A 244 0.53 -17.28 15.19
N LEU A 245 1.22 -17.40 14.04
CA LEU A 245 1.80 -18.68 13.61
C LEU A 245 2.88 -19.17 14.57
N ALA A 246 3.73 -18.27 15.08
CA ALA A 246 4.75 -18.64 16.08
C ALA A 246 4.10 -19.14 17.38
N GLU A 247 3.00 -18.51 17.84
CA GLU A 247 2.24 -18.93 19.01
C GLU A 247 1.64 -20.35 18.81
N LEU A 248 1.02 -20.60 17.67
CA LEU A 248 0.45 -21.92 17.34
C LEU A 248 1.52 -23.01 17.26
N ARG A 249 2.68 -22.70 16.68
CA ARG A 249 3.84 -23.62 16.65
C ARG A 249 4.39 -23.93 18.04
N ALA A 250 4.43 -22.95 18.92
CA ALA A 250 4.84 -23.16 20.31
C ALA A 250 3.86 -24.05 21.10
N GLU A 251 2.59 -24.08 20.70
CA GLU A 251 1.57 -24.99 21.24
C GLU A 251 1.61 -26.40 20.62
N GLY A 252 2.52 -26.66 19.67
CA GLY A 252 2.66 -27.95 19.00
C GLY A 252 1.70 -28.14 17.80
N LEU A 253 1.11 -27.07 17.29
CA LEU A 253 0.19 -27.08 16.17
C LEU A 253 0.92 -26.69 14.86
N GLY A 254 2.06 -27.25 14.52
CA GLY A 254 2.84 -26.81 13.34
C GLY A 254 3.59 -27.92 12.64
#